data_3ceec04a16eabb7ac3aeff01c7652d70
#
_entry.id   3ceec04a16eabb7ac3aeff01c7652d70
#
_cell.length_a   1.000
_cell.length_b   1.000
_cell.length_c   1.000
_cell.angle_alpha   90.00
_cell.angle_beta   90.00
_cell.angle_gamma   90.00
#
_symmetry.space_group_name_H-M   'P 1'
#
loop_
_entity.id
_entity.type
_entity.pdbx_description
1 polymer ?
#
loop_
_entity_poly.entity_id
_entity_poly.type
_entity_poly.pdbx_seq_one_letter_code
_entity_poly.pdbx_strand_id
1 'polypeptide(L)'
;MSNMDDWITLGVQTATTQWWLETRRHHEVELGHRVDELIKQGVKAANGCIELGSPDCPARLQWRKRRLRVYELVAWSEANEVPTRGQVVRHLCNNRACINPEHLAIGTQAQNLFDERQAKSKRHKWSHS
;
A
#
# COMPACT_ATOMS: atom_id res chain seq x y z
N MET A 1 27.88 8.47 14.27
CA MET A 1 27.32 8.15 14.26
C MET A 1 26.42 8.38 14.16
N SER A 2 26.34 8.15 14.07
CA SER A 2 25.35 8.20 13.90
C SER A 2 24.41 8.18 14.97
N ASN A 3 24.67 8.62 16.07
CA ASN A 3 23.75 8.66 17.16
C ASN A 3 22.51 9.41 16.85
N MET A 4 22.66 10.44 16.04
CA MET A 4 21.54 11.19 15.62
C MET A 4 20.65 10.40 14.70
N ASP A 5 21.26 9.63 13.80
CA ASP A 5 20.50 8.77 12.94
C ASP A 5 19.79 7.68 13.72
N ASP A 6 20.44 7.15 14.75
CA ASP A 6 19.83 6.14 15.60
C ASP A 6 18.63 6.73 16.33
N TRP A 7 18.77 7.95 16.80
CA TRP A 7 17.69 8.60 17.50
C TRP A 7 16.48 8.81 16.60
N ILE A 8 16.71 9.26 15.38
CA ILE A 8 15.65 9.43 14.41
C ILE A 8 15.01 8.08 14.11
N THR A 9 15.83 7.07 13.98
CA THR A 9 15.36 5.71 13.74
C THR A 9 14.41 5.25 14.82
N LEU A 10 14.75 5.49 16.06
CA LEU A 10 13.89 5.12 17.17
C LEU A 10 12.55 5.83 17.12
N GLY A 11 12.53 7.06 16.61
CA GLY A 11 11.32 7.84 16.55
C GLY A 11 10.39 7.49 15.41
N VAL A 12 10.94 7.10 14.23
CA VAL A 12 10.14 6.96 13.02
C VAL A 12 10.29 5.63 12.31
N GLN A 13 11.39 4.93 12.52
CA GLN A 13 11.62 3.66 11.84
C GLN A 13 11.03 2.50 12.60
N THR A 14 10.42 1.59 11.89
CA THR A 14 9.82 0.38 12.42
C THR A 14 10.47 -0.81 11.72
N ALA A 15 10.08 -2.02 12.11
CA ALA A 15 10.54 -3.22 11.40
C ALA A 15 10.16 -3.15 9.92
N THR A 16 8.99 -2.59 9.63
CA THR A 16 8.54 -2.38 8.25
C THR A 16 9.47 -1.44 7.51
N THR A 17 9.84 -0.31 8.14
CA THR A 17 10.75 0.65 7.55
C THR A 17 12.10 0.00 7.25
N GLN A 18 12.63 -0.75 8.20
CA GLN A 18 13.92 -1.43 8.03
C GLN A 18 13.89 -2.41 6.86
N TRP A 19 12.81 -3.19 6.78
CA TRP A 19 12.65 -4.15 5.70
C TRP A 19 12.64 -3.44 4.34
N TRP A 20 11.92 -2.32 4.26
CA TRP A 20 11.82 -1.56 3.01
C TRP A 20 13.14 -0.91 2.64
N LEU A 21 13.88 -0.37 3.61
CA LEU A 21 15.19 0.21 3.35
C LEU A 21 16.13 -0.84 2.77
N GLU A 22 16.13 -2.04 3.32
CA GLU A 22 16.97 -3.11 2.83
C GLU A 22 16.51 -3.57 1.44
N THR A 23 15.21 -3.67 1.24
CA THR A 23 14.65 -4.04 -0.05
C THR A 23 15.05 -3.05 -1.13
N ARG A 24 14.96 -1.76 -0.85
CA ARG A 24 15.37 -0.71 -1.78
C ARG A 24 16.87 -0.76 -2.06
N ARG A 25 17.65 -1.04 -1.04
CA ARG A 25 19.10 -1.02 -1.17
C ARG A 25 19.63 -2.21 -1.94
N HIS A 26 19.06 -3.39 -1.72
CA HIS A 26 19.63 -4.64 -2.23
C HIS A 26 18.74 -5.44 -3.16
N HIS A 27 17.46 -5.10 -3.28
CA HIS A 27 16.50 -5.90 -4.05
C HIS A 27 15.60 -5.05 -4.93
N GLU A 28 16.10 -3.91 -5.37
CA GLU A 28 15.31 -2.96 -6.15
C GLU A 28 14.82 -3.56 -7.48
N VAL A 29 15.69 -4.25 -8.19
CA VAL A 29 15.33 -4.86 -9.47
C VAL A 29 14.30 -5.96 -9.27
N GLU A 30 14.51 -6.78 -8.28
CA GLU A 30 13.57 -7.86 -7.96
C GLU A 30 12.21 -7.30 -7.56
N LEU A 31 12.20 -6.20 -6.80
CA LEU A 31 10.97 -5.54 -6.39
C LEU A 31 10.16 -5.10 -7.62
N GLY A 32 10.83 -4.48 -8.58
CA GLY A 32 10.18 -4.05 -9.82
C GLY A 32 9.57 -5.21 -10.59
N HIS A 33 10.29 -6.32 -10.71
CA HIS A 33 9.79 -7.50 -11.39
C HIS A 33 8.57 -8.09 -10.67
N ARG A 34 8.61 -8.13 -9.35
CA ARG A 34 7.48 -8.66 -8.58
C ARG A 34 6.24 -7.81 -8.74
N VAL A 35 6.40 -6.49 -8.68
CA VAL A 35 5.28 -5.59 -8.86
C VAL A 35 4.66 -5.77 -10.25
N ASP A 36 5.49 -5.82 -11.29
CA ASP A 36 5.02 -6.03 -12.66
C ASP A 36 4.24 -7.33 -12.79
N GLU A 37 4.76 -8.41 -12.21
CA GLU A 37 4.09 -9.71 -12.24
C GLU A 37 2.74 -9.67 -11.55
N LEU A 38 2.68 -9.02 -10.39
CA LEU A 38 1.44 -8.93 -9.63
C LEU A 38 0.39 -8.13 -10.38
N ILE A 39 0.80 -7.04 -11.02
CA ILE A 39 -0.13 -6.23 -11.82
C ILE A 39 -0.68 -7.05 -12.99
N LYS A 40 0.17 -7.87 -13.61
CA LYS A 40 -0.28 -8.72 -14.70
C LYS A 40 -1.27 -9.79 -14.24
N GLN A 41 -1.16 -10.25 -13.01
CA GLN A 41 -2.08 -11.23 -12.45
C GLN A 41 -3.44 -10.64 -12.11
N GLY A 42 -3.51 -9.32 -11.93
CA GLY A 42 -4.76 -8.68 -11.56
C GLY A 42 -5.77 -8.65 -12.68
N VAL A 43 -7.05 -8.59 -12.32
CA VAL A 43 -8.15 -8.55 -13.27
C VAL A 43 -8.55 -7.10 -13.47
N LYS A 44 -8.54 -6.64 -14.70
CA LYS A 44 -8.88 -5.25 -15.02
C LYS A 44 -10.41 -5.07 -14.98
N ALA A 45 -10.84 -4.05 -14.29
CA ALA A 45 -12.25 -3.69 -14.18
C ALA A 45 -12.52 -2.43 -15.02
N ALA A 46 -13.82 -2.23 -15.31
CA ALA A 46 -14.25 -1.15 -16.20
C ALA A 46 -13.87 0.25 -15.67
N ASN A 47 -13.80 0.42 -14.36
CA ASN A 47 -13.46 1.70 -13.74
C ASN A 47 -11.95 1.95 -13.63
N GLY A 48 -11.14 1.09 -14.21
CA GLY A 48 -9.70 1.21 -14.16
C GLY A 48 -9.04 0.46 -13.02
N CYS A 49 -9.80 -0.11 -12.12
CA CYS A 49 -9.22 -0.93 -11.06
C CYS A 49 -8.56 -2.17 -11.64
N ILE A 50 -7.49 -2.60 -10.98
CA ILE A 50 -6.85 -3.87 -11.27
C ILE A 50 -7.03 -4.66 -9.98
N GLU A 51 -7.86 -5.70 -10.02
CA GLU A 51 -8.26 -6.40 -8.80
C GLU A 51 -7.50 -7.69 -8.59
N LEU A 52 -7.01 -7.87 -7.38
CA LEU A 52 -6.36 -9.11 -6.96
C LEU A 52 -6.88 -9.41 -5.55
N GLY A 53 -7.52 -10.57 -5.41
CA GLY A 53 -8.24 -10.87 -4.18
C GLY A 53 -9.63 -10.25 -4.22
N SER A 54 -10.17 -9.93 -3.06
CA SER A 54 -11.47 -9.28 -2.95
C SER A 54 -11.39 -8.11 -1.98
N PRO A 55 -12.39 -7.20 -1.97
CA PRO A 55 -12.37 -6.11 -0.99
C PRO A 55 -12.35 -6.58 0.46
N ASP A 56 -13.00 -7.70 0.74
CA ASP A 56 -13.02 -8.26 2.11
C ASP A 56 -11.72 -9.01 2.44
N CYS A 57 -11.04 -9.50 1.41
CA CYS A 57 -9.82 -10.27 1.59
C CYS A 57 -8.81 -9.89 0.50
N PRO A 58 -8.17 -8.72 0.64
CA PRO A 58 -7.18 -8.27 -0.33
C PRO A 58 -6.04 -9.28 -0.45
N ALA A 59 -5.49 -9.42 -1.64
CA ALA A 59 -4.41 -10.37 -1.88
C ALA A 59 -3.19 -10.06 -1.03
N ARG A 60 -2.52 -11.10 -0.59
CA ARG A 60 -1.30 -11.00 0.20
C ARG A 60 -0.22 -11.84 -0.45
N LEU A 61 1.02 -11.52 -0.10
CA LEU A 61 2.16 -12.31 -0.53
C LEU A 61 3.15 -12.41 0.62
N GLN A 62 4.03 -13.38 0.51
CA GLN A 62 5.14 -13.50 1.44
C GLN A 62 6.41 -13.39 0.63
N TRP A 63 7.30 -12.48 1.05
CA TRP A 63 8.56 -12.26 0.35
C TRP A 63 9.60 -11.80 1.34
N ARG A 64 10.78 -12.39 1.26
CA ARG A 64 11.89 -12.05 2.14
C ARG A 64 11.47 -12.11 3.61
N LYS A 65 10.75 -13.19 3.97
CA LYS A 65 10.31 -13.48 5.34
C LYS A 65 9.29 -12.47 5.89
N ARG A 66 8.64 -11.72 5.01
CA ARG A 66 7.63 -10.77 5.45
C ARG A 66 6.35 -10.98 4.67
N ARG A 67 5.22 -10.92 5.37
CA ARG A 67 3.90 -10.99 4.75
C ARG A 67 3.41 -9.58 4.51
N LEU A 68 2.95 -9.32 3.30
CA LEU A 68 2.50 -7.98 2.89
C LEU A 68 1.20 -8.10 2.12
N ARG A 69 0.42 -7.03 2.15
CA ARG A 69 -0.66 -6.90 1.20
C ARG A 69 -0.07 -6.43 -0.13
N VAL A 70 -0.59 -7.01 -1.24
CA VAL A 70 -0.07 -6.70 -2.56
C VAL A 70 -0.16 -5.21 -2.85
N TYR A 71 -1.30 -4.57 -2.49
CA TYR A 71 -1.44 -3.14 -2.77
C TYR A 71 -0.40 -2.30 -2.02
N GLU A 72 0.04 -2.74 -0.85
CA GLU A 72 1.10 -2.04 -0.12
C GLU A 72 2.42 -2.13 -0.86
N LEU A 73 2.74 -3.31 -1.36
CA LEU A 73 3.97 -3.49 -2.13
C LEU A 73 3.98 -2.61 -3.37
N VAL A 74 2.86 -2.60 -4.09
CA VAL A 74 2.72 -1.79 -5.31
C VAL A 74 2.83 -0.31 -4.99
N ALA A 75 2.09 0.17 -4.00
CA ALA A 75 2.06 1.60 -3.67
C ALA A 75 3.42 2.11 -3.24
N TRP A 76 4.10 1.39 -2.35
CA TRP A 76 5.40 1.85 -1.86
C TRP A 76 6.47 1.76 -2.93
N SER A 77 6.38 0.75 -3.80
CA SER A 77 7.30 0.63 -4.92
C SER A 77 7.17 1.83 -5.87
N GLU A 78 5.93 2.18 -6.20
CA GLU A 78 5.68 3.29 -7.13
C GLU A 78 6.00 4.65 -6.51
N ALA A 79 5.77 4.80 -5.22
CA ALA A 79 6.04 6.06 -4.52
C ALA A 79 7.54 6.34 -4.41
N ASN A 80 8.36 5.32 -4.57
CA ASN A 80 9.81 5.44 -4.45
C ASN A 80 10.21 5.99 -3.07
N GLU A 81 9.45 5.60 -2.05
CA GLU A 81 9.67 5.99 -0.67
C GLU A 81 9.65 4.75 0.20
N VAL A 82 10.04 4.90 1.45
CA VAL A 82 9.91 3.83 2.42
C VAL A 82 8.92 4.24 3.50
N PRO A 83 8.10 3.28 3.99
CA PRO A 83 7.09 3.62 4.99
C PRO A 83 7.73 4.00 6.33
N THR A 84 7.13 5.00 6.96
CA THR A 84 7.49 5.40 8.31
C THR A 84 6.24 5.32 9.17
N ARG A 85 6.43 5.49 10.48
CA ARG A 85 5.31 5.36 11.41
C ARG A 85 4.18 6.33 11.03
N GLY A 86 2.96 5.81 11.09
CA GLY A 86 1.78 6.63 10.83
C GLY A 86 1.36 6.75 9.37
N GLN A 87 2.16 6.22 8.47
CA GLN A 87 1.83 6.25 7.05
C GLN A 87 1.09 4.98 6.65
N VAL A 88 0.10 5.14 5.80
CA VAL A 88 -0.70 4.03 5.29
C VAL A 88 -0.95 4.22 3.81
N VAL A 89 -1.31 3.14 3.13
CA VAL A 89 -1.72 3.19 1.74
C VAL A 89 -3.23 3.42 1.69
N ARG A 90 -3.64 4.41 0.91
CA ARG A 90 -5.05 4.76 0.74
C ARG A 90 -5.52 4.30 -0.63
N HIS A 91 -6.73 3.76 -0.70
CA HIS A 91 -7.35 3.40 -1.97
C HIS A 91 -8.24 4.57 -2.41
N LEU A 92 -7.80 5.30 -3.43
CA LEU A 92 -8.57 6.43 -3.94
C LEU A 92 -9.87 5.99 -4.58
N CYS A 93 -9.92 4.76 -5.05
CA CYS A 93 -11.10 4.16 -5.67
C CYS A 93 -12.02 3.47 -4.65
N ASN A 94 -11.64 3.43 -3.38
CA ASN A 94 -12.37 2.76 -2.29
C ASN A 94 -12.53 1.26 -2.50
N ASN A 95 -11.74 0.66 -3.38
CA ASN A 95 -11.76 -0.78 -3.64
C ASN A 95 -10.49 -1.40 -3.08
N ARG A 96 -10.59 -2.11 -1.96
CA ARG A 96 -9.43 -2.67 -1.28
C ARG A 96 -8.77 -3.81 -2.05
N ALA A 97 -9.44 -4.36 -3.05
CA ALA A 97 -8.86 -5.37 -3.94
C ALA A 97 -8.01 -4.74 -5.04
N CYS A 98 -8.10 -3.43 -5.24
CA CYS A 98 -7.41 -2.75 -6.33
C CYS A 98 -5.93 -2.59 -6.04
N ILE A 99 -5.10 -2.97 -7.03
CA ILE A 99 -3.66 -2.80 -6.95
C ILE A 99 -3.14 -1.88 -8.05
N ASN A 100 -4.03 -1.13 -8.72
CA ASN A 100 -3.62 -0.17 -9.74
C ASN A 100 -2.86 0.97 -9.06
N PRO A 101 -1.58 1.21 -9.42
CA PRO A 101 -0.80 2.26 -8.75
C PRO A 101 -1.44 3.63 -8.84
N GLU A 102 -2.19 3.90 -9.89
CA GLU A 102 -2.85 5.20 -10.06
C GLU A 102 -4.03 5.39 -9.10
N HIS A 103 -4.52 4.31 -8.51
CA HIS A 103 -5.62 4.35 -7.55
C HIS A 103 -5.13 4.30 -6.11
N LEU A 104 -3.83 4.29 -5.89
CA LEU A 104 -3.23 4.17 -4.57
C LEU A 104 -2.46 5.43 -4.22
N ALA A 105 -2.53 5.82 -2.97
CA ALA A 105 -1.79 6.98 -2.48
C ALA A 105 -1.28 6.71 -1.08
N ILE A 106 -0.17 7.35 -0.74
CA ILE A 106 0.37 7.27 0.61
C ILE A 106 -0.23 8.43 1.40
N GLY A 107 -0.67 8.15 2.60
CA GLY A 107 -1.25 9.19 3.44
C GLY A 107 -1.13 8.82 4.91
N THR A 108 -1.82 9.58 5.75
CA THR A 108 -1.83 9.31 7.17
C THR A 108 -3.03 8.43 7.52
N GLN A 109 -2.97 7.84 8.70
CA GLN A 109 -4.09 7.04 9.20
C GLN A 109 -5.36 7.87 9.29
N ALA A 110 -5.24 9.13 9.71
CA ALA A 110 -6.38 10.02 9.83
C ALA A 110 -7.04 10.27 8.46
N GLN A 111 -6.24 10.49 7.44
CA GLN A 111 -6.76 10.67 6.08
C GLN A 111 -7.48 9.44 5.59
N ASN A 112 -6.93 8.26 5.87
CA ASN A 112 -7.53 7.01 5.44
C ASN A 112 -8.91 6.79 6.09
N LEU A 113 -9.00 7.06 7.39
CA LEU A 113 -10.27 6.94 8.10
C LEU A 113 -11.31 7.92 7.59
N PHE A 114 -10.88 9.15 7.27
CA PHE A 114 -11.77 10.15 6.71
C PHE A 114 -12.33 9.67 5.37
N ASP A 115 -11.48 9.14 4.51
CA ASP A 115 -11.91 8.64 3.20
C ASP A 115 -12.90 7.49 3.34
N GLU A 116 -12.67 6.59 4.29
CA GLU A 116 -13.60 5.48 4.54
C GLU A 116 -14.95 5.97 5.00
N ARG A 117 -14.98 6.97 5.88
CA ARG A 117 -16.23 7.54 6.35
C ARG A 117 -17.01 8.20 5.22
N GLN A 118 -16.31 8.91 4.35
CA GLN A 118 -16.97 9.54 3.19
C GLN A 118 -17.57 8.49 2.27
N ALA A 119 -16.84 7.42 2.02
CA ALA A 119 -17.33 6.34 1.17
C ALA A 119 -18.57 5.67 1.76
N LYS A 120 -18.55 5.40 3.06
CA LYS A 120 -19.70 4.81 3.74
C LYS A 120 -20.90 5.72 3.72
N SER A 121 -20.68 7.01 3.95
CA SER A 121 -21.76 7.99 3.93
C SER A 121 -22.43 8.05 2.56
N LYS A 122 -21.63 8.06 1.50
CA LYS A 122 -22.17 8.09 0.14
C LYS A 122 -22.95 6.82 -0.17
N ARG A 123 -22.44 5.67 0.21
CA ARG A 123 -23.14 4.41 -0.02
C ARG A 123 -24.47 4.36 0.73
N HIS A 124 -24.47 4.87 1.95
CA HIS A 124 -25.68 4.92 2.75
C HIS A 124 -26.74 5.79 2.08
N LYS A 125 -26.34 6.96 1.59
CA LYS A 125 -27.25 7.84 0.86
C LYS A 125 -27.83 7.14 -0.35
N TRP A 126 -27.01 6.44 -1.11
CA TRP A 126 -27.47 5.77 -2.31
C TRP A 126 -28.48 4.67 -1.99
N SER A 127 -28.30 3.98 -0.87
CA SER A 127 -29.20 2.89 -0.50
C SER A 127 -30.58 3.38 -0.11
N HIS A 128 -30.74 4.66 0.20
CA HIS A 128 -32.02 5.24 0.55
C HIS A 128 -32.73 5.93 -0.60
N SER A 129 -32.05 6.06 -1.70
CA SER A 129 -32.66 6.66 -2.87
C SER A 129 -33.07 5.59 -3.87
#